data_b4278869ae01c8638412203cb0793075
#
_entry.id   b4278869ae01c8638412203cb0793075
#
_cell.length_a   1.000
_cell.length_b   1.000
_cell.length_c   1.000
_cell.angle_alpha   90.00
_cell.angle_beta   90.00
_cell.angle_gamma   90.00
#
_symmetry.space_group_name_H-M   'P 1'
#
loop_
_entity.id
_entity.type
_entity.pdbx_description
1 polymer ?
#
loop_
_entity_poly.entity_id
_entity_poly.type
_entity_poly.pdbx_seq_one_letter_code
_entity_poly.pdbx_strand_id
1 'polypeptide(L)'
;MSAVKLDYIMKLIYNITDYVVYGKWVFMNKIDIIVPCYNEQDVLTTYYSETQKIVSHIDGCEFRYIFIDDGSRDDTLIILKGMAATYDNVRYISFSRNFGKEAGMYAGLSASDGDYVIVMDADLQHPPALIPRMVESILNGHDCCAAYRTSRKGERRIRSFFSQQFYKFNNKLTDVKMPYGAVDFRIMSRKMVDSIVSISERQRFSKGIFSWVGFDTEWIPYENVERTIGTTKWSFKGLMRYAMDG
;
A
#
# COMPACT_ATOMS: atom_id res chain seq x y z
N MET A 1 0.63 41.20 17.49
CA MET A 1 0.93 40.61 16.19
C MET A 1 -0.35 39.91 15.75
N SER A 2 -0.92 40.22 14.56
CA SER A 2 -2.20 39.63 14.16
C SER A 2 -2.03 38.13 13.82
N ALA A 3 -3.06 37.33 14.06
CA ALA A 3 -3.08 35.89 13.76
C ALA A 3 -2.66 35.59 12.31
N VAL A 4 -3.06 36.45 11.36
CA VAL A 4 -2.70 36.38 9.94
C VAL A 4 -1.18 36.46 9.69
N LYS A 5 -0.47 37.29 10.47
CA LYS A 5 0.98 37.48 10.31
C LYS A 5 1.77 36.29 10.89
N LEU A 6 1.24 35.66 11.93
CA LEU A 6 1.81 34.45 12.51
C LEU A 6 1.62 33.25 11.56
N ASP A 7 0.44 33.12 10.94
CA ASP A 7 0.13 32.12 9.92
C ASP A 7 1.08 32.18 8.72
N TYR A 8 1.31 33.40 8.20
CA TYR A 8 2.24 33.60 7.07
C TYR A 8 3.68 33.23 7.42
N ILE A 9 4.15 33.58 8.63
CA ILE A 9 5.51 33.26 9.09
C ILE A 9 5.68 31.74 9.30
N MET A 10 4.69 31.07 9.88
CA MET A 10 4.73 29.61 10.10
C MET A 10 4.71 28.84 8.77
N LYS A 11 3.91 29.26 7.78
CA LYS A 11 3.93 28.68 6.41
C LYS A 11 5.27 28.83 5.73
N LEU A 12 5.97 29.94 5.96
CA LEU A 12 7.31 30.20 5.39
C LEU A 12 8.42 29.35 6.03
N ILE A 13 8.31 29.08 7.35
CA ILE A 13 9.35 28.37 8.10
C ILE A 13 9.18 26.85 8.03
N TYR A 14 7.94 26.34 8.00
CA TYR A 14 7.66 24.90 8.17
C TYR A 14 7.02 24.23 6.96
N ASN A 15 6.77 24.97 5.88
CA ASN A 15 6.09 24.44 4.67
C ASN A 15 4.75 23.73 5.00
N ILE A 16 4.03 24.25 6.00
CA ILE A 16 2.85 23.62 6.59
C ILE A 16 1.62 23.99 5.76
N THR A 17 0.97 23.01 5.17
CA THR A 17 -0.37 23.11 4.55
C THR A 17 -1.42 22.85 5.63
N ASP A 18 -1.72 23.89 6.47
CA ASP A 18 -2.65 23.72 7.56
C ASP A 18 -3.98 24.44 7.30
N TYR A 19 -5.07 23.76 7.59
CA TYR A 19 -6.39 24.35 7.66
C TYR A 19 -6.70 24.73 9.12
N VAL A 20 -7.10 25.99 9.36
CA VAL A 20 -7.58 26.45 10.66
C VAL A 20 -9.08 26.22 10.73
N VAL A 21 -9.50 25.20 11.47
CA VAL A 21 -10.90 24.99 11.80
C VAL A 21 -11.10 25.37 13.28
N TYR A 22 -11.95 26.37 13.53
CA TYR A 22 -12.28 26.86 14.89
C TYR A 22 -11.10 27.30 15.76
N GLY A 23 -10.06 27.92 15.15
CA GLY A 23 -8.93 28.47 15.89
C GLY A 23 -7.93 27.44 16.44
N LYS A 24 -8.03 26.17 16.04
CA LYS A 24 -7.04 25.12 16.31
C LYS A 24 -6.27 24.80 15.03
N TRP A 25 -4.96 24.64 15.15
CA TRP A 25 -4.12 24.10 14.08
C TRP A 25 -4.44 22.62 13.93
N VAL A 26 -4.95 22.22 12.77
CA VAL A 26 -5.14 20.81 12.44
C VAL A 26 -4.00 20.43 11.50
N PHE A 27 -3.06 19.65 12.01
CA PHE A 27 -2.04 19.02 11.16
C PHE A 27 -2.71 17.95 10.31
N MET A 28 -2.63 18.11 8.99
CA MET A 28 -3.12 17.10 8.05
C MET A 28 -2.01 16.09 7.80
N ASN A 29 -2.22 14.85 8.22
CA ASN A 29 -1.29 13.76 7.90
C ASN A 29 -1.43 13.41 6.41
N LYS A 30 -0.34 13.48 5.65
CA LYS A 30 -0.32 13.08 4.25
C LYS A 30 -0.12 11.57 4.14
N ILE A 31 -1.03 10.91 3.47
CA ILE A 31 -1.01 9.44 3.31
C ILE A 31 -0.99 9.12 1.82
N ASP A 32 0.10 8.50 1.36
CA ASP A 32 0.22 8.01 -0.01
C ASP A 32 -0.29 6.57 -0.11
N ILE A 33 -1.19 6.29 -1.05
CA ILE A 33 -1.67 4.93 -1.36
C ILE A 33 -0.96 4.45 -2.63
N ILE A 34 -0.05 3.49 -2.49
CA ILE A 34 0.68 2.87 -3.59
C ILE A 34 -0.11 1.70 -4.13
N VAL A 35 -0.39 1.73 -5.42
CA VAL A 35 -1.23 0.75 -6.11
C VAL A 35 -0.49 0.18 -7.32
N PRO A 36 0.19 -0.98 -7.17
CA PRO A 36 0.79 -1.68 -8.31
C PRO A 36 -0.29 -2.21 -9.25
N CYS A 37 -0.16 -1.94 -10.55
CA CYS A 37 -1.14 -2.30 -11.58
C CYS A 37 -0.46 -3.02 -12.74
N TYR A 38 -1.08 -4.09 -13.24
CA TYR A 38 -0.69 -4.76 -14.48
C TYR A 38 -1.90 -5.36 -15.18
N ASN A 39 -2.33 -4.75 -16.30
CA ASN A 39 -3.55 -5.09 -17.03
C ASN A 39 -4.79 -5.07 -16.11
N GLU A 40 -5.05 -3.96 -15.48
CA GLU A 40 -6.14 -3.76 -14.51
C GLU A 40 -7.22 -2.78 -15.01
N GLN A 41 -7.36 -2.61 -16.35
CA GLN A 41 -8.30 -1.67 -16.97
C GLN A 41 -9.74 -1.78 -16.43
N ASP A 42 -10.21 -2.99 -16.10
CA ASP A 42 -11.60 -3.24 -15.71
C ASP A 42 -11.91 -2.84 -14.26
N VAL A 43 -10.87 -2.64 -13.43
CA VAL A 43 -11.05 -2.45 -11.97
C VAL A 43 -10.62 -1.08 -11.46
N LEU A 44 -9.74 -0.36 -12.16
CA LEU A 44 -9.11 0.87 -11.65
C LEU A 44 -10.10 1.94 -11.21
N THR A 45 -11.11 2.23 -12.04
CA THR A 45 -12.10 3.26 -11.73
C THR A 45 -12.95 2.88 -10.52
N THR A 46 -13.34 1.60 -10.43
CA THR A 46 -14.08 1.07 -9.29
C THR A 46 -13.22 1.10 -8.03
N TYR A 47 -11.95 0.67 -8.12
CA TYR A 47 -11.01 0.71 -7.03
C TYR A 47 -10.87 2.12 -6.43
N TYR A 48 -10.62 3.11 -7.29
CA TYR A 48 -10.50 4.51 -6.86
C TYR A 48 -11.78 4.99 -6.20
N SER A 49 -12.93 4.77 -6.83
CA SER A 49 -14.24 5.21 -6.29
C SER A 49 -14.54 4.59 -4.92
N GLU A 50 -14.35 3.26 -4.77
CA GLU A 50 -14.64 2.57 -3.52
C GLU A 50 -13.65 2.97 -2.40
N THR A 51 -12.37 3.12 -2.74
CA THR A 51 -11.36 3.54 -1.76
C THR A 51 -11.59 5.01 -1.36
N GLN A 52 -11.85 5.88 -2.33
CA GLN A 52 -12.08 7.31 -2.09
C GLN A 52 -13.32 7.55 -1.20
N LYS A 53 -14.39 6.77 -1.36
CA LYS A 53 -15.56 6.82 -0.46
C LYS A 53 -15.19 6.60 1.00
N ILE A 54 -14.25 5.70 1.26
CA ILE A 54 -13.82 5.38 2.64
C ILE A 54 -12.89 6.46 3.18
N VAL A 55 -11.83 6.80 2.41
CA VAL A 55 -10.77 7.69 2.91
C VAL A 55 -11.23 9.14 3.05
N SER A 56 -12.24 9.58 2.27
CA SER A 56 -12.82 10.92 2.39
C SER A 56 -13.55 11.19 3.72
N HIS A 57 -13.82 10.16 4.52
CA HIS A 57 -14.44 10.26 5.84
C HIS A 57 -13.43 10.16 7.00
N ILE A 58 -12.12 10.13 6.69
CA ILE A 58 -11.08 10.08 7.72
C ILE A 58 -10.57 11.49 7.97
N ASP A 59 -10.97 12.08 9.08
CA ASP A 59 -10.60 13.43 9.45
C ASP A 59 -9.10 13.56 9.75
N GLY A 60 -8.52 14.73 9.46
CA GLY A 60 -7.11 15.03 9.74
C GLY A 60 -6.12 14.33 8.83
N CYS A 61 -6.57 13.73 7.72
CA CYS A 61 -5.74 13.03 6.74
C CYS A 61 -6.02 13.49 5.32
N GLU A 62 -4.95 13.69 4.54
CA GLU A 62 -4.98 13.92 3.10
C GLU A 62 -4.50 12.68 2.38
N PHE A 63 -5.31 12.09 1.50
CA PHE A 63 -4.97 10.87 0.78
C PHE A 63 -4.63 11.15 -0.67
N ARG A 64 -3.47 10.63 -1.11
CA ARG A 64 -3.01 10.70 -2.50
C ARG A 64 -2.75 9.30 -3.02
N TYR A 65 -3.02 9.07 -4.29
CA TYR A 65 -2.83 7.79 -4.95
C TYR A 65 -1.61 7.84 -5.88
N ILE A 66 -0.76 6.83 -5.78
CA ILE A 66 0.39 6.62 -6.68
C ILE A 66 0.19 5.27 -7.34
N PHE A 67 -0.40 5.27 -8.55
CA PHE A 67 -0.56 4.08 -9.36
C PHE A 67 0.73 3.75 -10.10
N ILE A 68 1.14 2.49 -10.07
CA ILE A 68 2.34 2.03 -10.78
C ILE A 68 1.91 1.06 -11.88
N ASP A 69 1.89 1.53 -13.11
CA ASP A 69 1.64 0.70 -14.28
C ASP A 69 2.90 -0.09 -14.64
N ASP A 70 2.89 -1.38 -14.38
CA ASP A 70 4.00 -2.30 -14.63
C ASP A 70 4.04 -2.75 -16.11
N GLY A 71 3.99 -1.80 -17.03
CA GLY A 71 4.07 -2.04 -18.46
C GLY A 71 2.86 -2.82 -19.01
N SER A 72 1.65 -2.39 -18.68
CA SER A 72 0.41 -2.99 -19.14
C SER A 72 0.29 -3.00 -20.67
N ARG A 73 -0.49 -3.94 -21.18
CA ARG A 73 -0.74 -4.12 -22.62
C ARG A 73 -2.20 -3.85 -23.01
N ASP A 74 -3.03 -3.57 -22.04
CA ASP A 74 -4.42 -3.16 -22.15
C ASP A 74 -4.56 -1.63 -21.95
N ASP A 75 -5.77 -1.13 -21.75
CA ASP A 75 -6.04 0.31 -21.58
C ASP A 75 -5.71 0.86 -20.19
N THR A 76 -5.07 0.08 -19.30
CA THR A 76 -4.67 0.50 -17.94
C THR A 76 -3.99 1.86 -17.95
N LEU A 77 -2.94 2.06 -18.76
CA LEU A 77 -2.19 3.32 -18.80
C LEU A 77 -3.05 4.49 -19.32
N ILE A 78 -3.92 4.25 -20.28
CA ILE A 78 -4.84 5.27 -20.82
C ILE A 78 -5.78 5.75 -19.71
N ILE A 79 -6.34 4.81 -18.95
CA ILE A 79 -7.23 5.09 -17.83
C ILE A 79 -6.48 5.89 -16.73
N LEU A 80 -5.27 5.47 -16.35
CA LEU A 80 -4.47 6.17 -15.35
C LEU A 80 -4.13 7.61 -15.74
N LYS A 81 -3.82 7.86 -17.03
CA LYS A 81 -3.63 9.22 -17.55
C LYS A 81 -4.90 10.06 -17.43
N GLY A 82 -6.06 9.49 -17.76
CA GLY A 82 -7.36 10.14 -17.60
C GLY A 82 -7.68 10.46 -16.15
N MET A 83 -7.43 9.53 -15.24
CA MET A 83 -7.63 9.74 -13.81
C MET A 83 -6.72 10.84 -13.26
N ALA A 84 -5.43 10.86 -13.60
CA ALA A 84 -4.50 11.89 -13.16
C ALA A 84 -4.80 13.28 -13.74
N ALA A 85 -5.44 13.36 -14.90
CA ALA A 85 -5.92 14.62 -15.46
C ALA A 85 -7.23 15.12 -14.80
N THR A 86 -7.98 14.22 -14.15
CA THR A 86 -9.29 14.53 -13.57
C THR A 86 -9.23 14.77 -12.06
N TYR A 87 -8.33 14.06 -11.36
CA TYR A 87 -8.24 14.05 -9.91
C TYR A 87 -6.88 14.54 -9.44
N ASP A 88 -6.81 15.65 -8.72
CA ASP A 88 -5.58 16.28 -8.23
C ASP A 88 -4.78 15.39 -7.28
N ASN A 89 -5.46 14.45 -6.61
CA ASN A 89 -4.85 13.50 -5.68
C ASN A 89 -4.38 12.19 -6.35
N VAL A 90 -4.40 12.11 -7.69
CA VAL A 90 -3.96 10.91 -8.44
C VAL A 90 -2.68 11.21 -9.21
N ARG A 91 -1.67 10.37 -8.98
CA ARG A 91 -0.42 10.31 -9.73
C ARG A 91 -0.19 8.92 -10.30
N TYR A 92 0.61 8.79 -11.34
CA TYR A 92 1.00 7.50 -11.87
C TYR A 92 2.47 7.48 -12.30
N ILE A 93 3.05 6.28 -12.27
CA ILE A 93 4.35 5.94 -12.86
C ILE A 93 4.09 4.80 -13.84
N SER A 94 4.65 4.86 -15.05
CA SER A 94 4.52 3.77 -16.03
C SER A 94 5.89 3.23 -16.43
N PHE A 95 6.02 1.92 -16.38
CA PHE A 95 7.23 1.22 -16.77
C PHE A 95 7.22 0.90 -18.27
N SER A 96 8.41 0.86 -18.87
CA SER A 96 8.59 0.52 -20.30
C SER A 96 8.23 -0.94 -20.62
N ARG A 97 8.21 -1.84 -19.63
CA ARG A 97 7.81 -3.25 -19.71
C ARG A 97 7.44 -3.77 -18.33
N ASN A 98 6.91 -4.97 -18.25
CA ASN A 98 6.67 -5.64 -16.98
C ASN A 98 8.01 -6.00 -16.29
N PHE A 99 8.22 -5.44 -15.08
CA PHE A 99 9.35 -5.70 -14.18
C PHE A 99 8.92 -6.49 -12.94
N GLY A 100 7.61 -6.66 -12.73
CA GLY A 100 7.01 -7.39 -11.63
C GLY A 100 6.55 -6.50 -10.46
N LYS A 101 5.63 -7.03 -9.67
CA LYS A 101 4.98 -6.33 -8.55
C LYS A 101 5.98 -5.73 -7.56
N GLU A 102 7.06 -6.45 -7.25
CA GLU A 102 8.10 -6.01 -6.32
C GLU A 102 8.79 -4.72 -6.79
N ALA A 103 9.10 -4.63 -8.10
CA ALA A 103 9.65 -3.41 -8.69
C ALA A 103 8.63 -2.26 -8.65
N GLY A 104 7.35 -2.56 -8.91
CA GLY A 104 6.26 -1.59 -8.81
C GLY A 104 6.11 -1.03 -7.40
N MET A 105 6.10 -1.89 -6.38
CA MET A 105 6.05 -1.46 -4.98
C MET A 105 7.25 -0.59 -4.61
N TYR A 106 8.46 -0.99 -5.00
CA TYR A 106 9.67 -0.21 -4.73
C TYR A 106 9.63 1.18 -5.37
N ALA A 107 9.21 1.27 -6.64
CA ALA A 107 9.07 2.55 -7.33
C ALA A 107 8.04 3.45 -6.64
N GLY A 108 6.91 2.90 -6.23
CA GLY A 108 5.89 3.62 -5.48
C GLY A 108 6.40 4.13 -4.14
N LEU A 109 7.06 3.27 -3.34
CA LEU A 109 7.67 3.65 -2.06
C LEU A 109 8.73 4.75 -2.24
N SER A 110 9.56 4.63 -3.28
CA SER A 110 10.61 5.62 -3.58
C SER A 110 10.06 6.97 -4.04
N ALA A 111 8.89 6.99 -4.69
CA ALA A 111 8.24 8.19 -5.19
C ALA A 111 7.30 8.85 -4.17
N SER A 112 6.99 8.15 -3.08
CA SER A 112 6.11 8.65 -2.03
C SER A 112 6.81 9.67 -1.14
N ASP A 113 6.10 10.72 -0.72
CA ASP A 113 6.57 11.77 0.19
C ASP A 113 5.58 12.05 1.35
N GLY A 114 4.55 11.22 1.49
CA GLY A 114 3.59 11.29 2.59
C GLY A 114 4.21 10.92 3.94
N ASP A 115 3.60 11.40 5.04
CA ASP A 115 3.97 11.06 6.42
C ASP A 115 3.79 9.56 6.67
N TYR A 116 2.77 8.99 6.01
CA TYR A 116 2.47 7.55 6.02
C TYR A 116 2.26 7.05 4.60
N VAL A 117 2.48 5.75 4.39
CA VAL A 117 2.32 5.11 3.09
C VAL A 117 1.54 3.82 3.23
N ILE A 118 0.48 3.68 2.43
CA ILE A 118 -0.30 2.46 2.29
C ILE A 118 0.15 1.74 1.01
N VAL A 119 0.35 0.42 1.09
CA VAL A 119 0.47 -0.45 -0.09
C VAL A 119 -0.79 -1.29 -0.20
N MET A 120 -1.46 -1.26 -1.35
CA MET A 120 -2.72 -1.97 -1.57
C MET A 120 -2.86 -2.40 -3.03
N ASP A 121 -3.32 -3.64 -3.27
CA ASP A 121 -3.56 -4.15 -4.63
C ASP A 121 -4.85 -3.55 -5.23
N ALA A 122 -4.88 -3.37 -6.56
CA ALA A 122 -6.02 -2.79 -7.28
C ALA A 122 -7.25 -3.70 -7.37
N ASP A 123 -7.12 -5.01 -7.06
CA ASP A 123 -8.14 -6.04 -7.31
C ASP A 123 -9.30 -6.10 -6.29
N LEU A 124 -9.32 -5.17 -5.33
CA LEU A 124 -10.32 -5.07 -4.25
C LEU A 124 -10.44 -6.33 -3.37
N GLN A 125 -9.48 -7.28 -3.44
CA GLN A 125 -9.42 -8.39 -2.48
C GLN A 125 -9.01 -7.94 -1.07
N HIS A 126 -8.39 -6.78 -1.00
CA HIS A 126 -8.10 -6.06 0.24
C HIS A 126 -9.24 -5.07 0.51
N PRO A 127 -10.05 -5.26 1.56
CA PRO A 127 -11.20 -4.37 1.79
C PRO A 127 -10.74 -2.97 2.22
N PRO A 128 -11.10 -1.91 1.46
CA PRO A 128 -10.78 -0.52 1.83
C PRO A 128 -11.31 -0.13 3.21
N ALA A 129 -12.37 -0.79 3.68
CA ALA A 129 -12.96 -0.60 5.01
C ALA A 129 -11.98 -0.83 6.18
N LEU A 130 -10.81 -1.43 5.94
CA LEU A 130 -9.76 -1.58 6.96
C LEU A 130 -8.90 -0.31 7.12
N ILE A 131 -8.87 0.58 6.12
CA ILE A 131 -8.01 1.77 6.13
C ILE A 131 -8.23 2.64 7.37
N PRO A 132 -9.46 2.95 7.81
CA PRO A 132 -9.67 3.75 9.02
C PRO A 132 -9.00 3.15 10.26
N ARG A 133 -9.11 1.84 10.46
CA ARG A 133 -8.46 1.14 11.58
C ARG A 133 -6.95 1.12 11.46
N MET A 134 -6.43 0.98 10.23
CA MET A 134 -4.98 1.06 9.98
C MET A 134 -4.44 2.46 10.30
N VAL A 135 -5.16 3.51 9.92
CA VAL A 135 -4.80 4.90 10.25
C VAL A 135 -4.84 5.11 11.76
N GLU A 136 -5.88 4.65 12.45
CA GLU A 136 -5.97 4.72 13.91
C GLU A 136 -4.76 4.06 14.59
N SER A 137 -4.33 2.88 14.13
CA SER A 137 -3.17 2.16 14.65
C SER A 137 -1.88 3.00 14.56
N ILE A 138 -1.62 3.59 13.40
CA ILE A 138 -0.45 4.46 13.19
C ILE A 138 -0.51 5.72 14.07
N LEU A 139 -1.67 6.35 14.17
CA LEU A 139 -1.85 7.54 15.01
C LEU A 139 -1.73 7.23 16.50
N ASN A 140 -1.96 5.97 16.91
CA ASN A 140 -1.70 5.47 18.27
C ASN A 140 -0.22 5.12 18.54
N GLY A 141 0.67 5.29 17.54
CA GLY A 141 2.12 5.22 17.72
C GLY A 141 2.79 3.96 17.18
N HIS A 142 2.07 3.04 16.52
CA HIS A 142 2.70 1.93 15.80
C HIS A 142 3.43 2.44 14.54
N ASP A 143 4.55 1.81 14.19
CA ASP A 143 5.28 2.14 12.96
C ASP A 143 4.65 1.53 11.71
N CYS A 144 3.90 0.44 11.89
CA CYS A 144 3.22 -0.27 10.81
C CYS A 144 1.91 -0.89 11.32
N CYS A 145 0.89 -0.89 10.46
CA CYS A 145 -0.27 -1.73 10.65
C CYS A 145 -0.50 -2.57 9.40
N ALA A 146 -0.43 -3.89 9.54
CA ALA A 146 -0.46 -4.83 8.42
C ALA A 146 -1.66 -5.80 8.53
N ALA A 147 -2.28 -6.11 7.40
CA ALA A 147 -3.39 -7.04 7.34
C ALA A 147 -2.93 -8.48 7.13
N TYR A 148 -3.67 -9.44 7.70
CA TYR A 148 -3.51 -10.85 7.40
C TYR A 148 -4.86 -11.55 7.20
N ARG A 149 -4.89 -12.52 6.28
CA ARG A 149 -6.11 -13.30 5.98
C ARG A 149 -6.34 -14.39 7.02
N THR A 150 -7.52 -14.41 7.63
CA THR A 150 -7.90 -15.43 8.62
C THR A 150 -8.43 -16.71 7.98
N SER A 151 -9.05 -16.62 6.80
CA SER A 151 -9.60 -17.77 6.10
C SER A 151 -9.29 -17.72 4.60
N ARG A 152 -9.10 -18.89 4.00
CA ARG A 152 -8.94 -19.09 2.56
C ARG A 152 -10.09 -19.93 2.03
N LYS A 153 -11.33 -19.46 2.23
CA LYS A 153 -12.49 -20.10 1.61
C LYS A 153 -12.28 -20.14 0.10
N GLY A 154 -12.31 -21.36 -0.48
CA GLY A 154 -12.13 -21.58 -1.92
C GLY A 154 -10.73 -21.98 -2.41
N GLU A 155 -9.66 -21.93 -1.59
CA GLU A 155 -8.34 -22.42 -2.01
C GLU A 155 -8.21 -23.94 -1.90
N ARG A 156 -7.52 -24.54 -2.90
CA ARG A 156 -7.23 -26.00 -2.88
C ARG A 156 -6.32 -26.31 -1.68
N ARG A 157 -6.68 -27.34 -0.90
CA ARG A 157 -5.98 -27.78 0.34
C ARG A 157 -4.47 -27.97 0.17
N ILE A 158 -4.03 -28.42 -1.01
CA ILE A 158 -2.62 -28.62 -1.37
C ILE A 158 -1.86 -27.29 -1.34
N ARG A 159 -2.42 -26.20 -1.89
CA ARG A 159 -1.78 -24.88 -1.94
C ARG A 159 -1.66 -24.26 -0.54
N SER A 160 -2.67 -24.48 0.30
CA SER A 160 -2.64 -24.07 1.71
C SER A 160 -1.54 -24.79 2.50
N PHE A 161 -1.34 -26.11 2.27
CA PHE A 161 -0.29 -26.90 2.93
C PHE A 161 1.13 -26.38 2.58
N PHE A 162 1.45 -26.18 1.30
CA PHE A 162 2.75 -25.66 0.89
C PHE A 162 3.00 -24.24 1.41
N SER A 163 1.98 -23.38 1.44
CA SER A 163 2.08 -22.06 2.02
C SER A 163 2.38 -22.12 3.53
N GLN A 164 1.71 -23.02 4.29
CA GLN A 164 1.98 -23.20 5.72
C GLN A 164 3.41 -23.67 5.98
N GLN A 165 3.92 -24.60 5.17
CA GLN A 165 5.30 -25.08 5.29
C GLN A 165 6.31 -23.96 4.99
N PHE A 166 6.04 -23.13 3.98
CA PHE A 166 6.88 -21.96 3.67
C PHE A 166 6.95 -20.99 4.87
N TYR A 167 5.82 -20.59 5.46
CA TYR A 167 5.81 -19.71 6.63
C TYR A 167 6.53 -20.34 7.85
N LYS A 168 6.34 -21.66 8.10
CA LYS A 168 7.04 -22.36 9.17
C LYS A 168 8.54 -22.38 8.95
N PHE A 169 8.97 -22.64 7.71
CA PHE A 169 10.37 -22.69 7.33
C PHE A 169 10.99 -21.29 7.43
N ASN A 170 10.35 -20.29 6.89
CA ASN A 170 10.81 -18.89 6.96
C ASN A 170 10.91 -18.42 8.41
N ASN A 171 9.89 -18.63 9.25
CA ASN A 171 9.90 -18.26 10.66
C ASN A 171 10.91 -19.04 11.50
N LYS A 172 11.46 -20.15 10.98
CA LYS A 172 12.54 -20.92 11.62
C LYS A 172 13.93 -20.45 11.19
N LEU A 173 14.06 -19.90 9.97
CA LEU A 173 15.30 -19.39 9.42
C LEU A 173 15.52 -17.91 9.71
N THR A 174 14.48 -17.17 10.01
CA THR A 174 14.54 -15.74 10.30
C THR A 174 14.07 -15.48 11.73
N ASP A 175 14.70 -14.52 12.40
CA ASP A 175 14.26 -14.05 13.73
C ASP A 175 12.92 -13.32 13.68
N VAL A 176 12.39 -13.11 12.49
CA VAL A 176 11.17 -12.33 12.24
C VAL A 176 9.97 -13.25 12.05
N LYS A 177 9.01 -13.15 12.98
CA LYS A 177 7.76 -13.93 12.94
C LYS A 177 6.70 -13.25 12.09
N MET A 178 6.47 -13.76 10.89
CA MET A 178 5.33 -13.36 10.07
C MET A 178 4.10 -14.22 10.41
N PRO A 179 2.90 -13.62 10.65
CA PRO A 179 1.69 -14.39 10.80
C PRO A 179 1.34 -15.12 9.49
N TYR A 180 0.76 -16.30 9.64
CA TYR A 180 0.22 -17.04 8.50
C TYR A 180 -0.87 -16.21 7.81
N GLY A 181 -0.81 -16.10 6.49
CA GLY A 181 -1.77 -15.30 5.73
C GLY A 181 -1.42 -13.82 5.60
N ALA A 182 -0.22 -13.38 6.04
CA ALA A 182 0.26 -12.02 5.81
C ALA A 182 0.17 -11.61 4.33
N VAL A 183 -0.38 -10.43 4.08
CA VAL A 183 -0.52 -9.82 2.74
C VAL A 183 0.30 -8.54 2.64
N ASP A 184 0.38 -7.97 1.43
CA ASP A 184 1.11 -6.72 1.22
C ASP A 184 0.34 -5.49 1.74
N PHE A 185 -0.99 -5.62 1.96
CA PHE A 185 -1.84 -4.54 2.43
C PHE A 185 -1.44 -4.09 3.84
N ARG A 186 -0.86 -2.91 3.90
CA ARG A 186 -0.36 -2.29 5.15
C ARG A 186 -0.25 -0.79 5.02
N ILE A 187 -0.24 -0.10 6.16
CA ILE A 187 0.21 1.28 6.31
C ILE A 187 1.54 1.29 7.05
N MET A 188 2.44 2.20 6.70
CA MET A 188 3.78 2.31 7.25
C MET A 188 4.11 3.77 7.56
N SER A 189 4.84 4.04 8.63
CA SER A 189 5.43 5.34 8.92
C SER A 189 6.49 5.72 7.88
N ARG A 190 6.73 7.02 7.65
CA ARG A 190 7.79 7.52 6.76
C ARG A 190 9.15 6.91 7.13
N LYS A 191 9.47 6.84 8.41
CA LYS A 191 10.71 6.25 8.91
C LYS A 191 10.89 4.80 8.45
N MET A 192 9.83 3.99 8.52
CA MET A 192 9.87 2.61 8.03
C MET A 192 10.06 2.55 6.52
N VAL A 193 9.34 3.38 5.76
CA VAL A 193 9.45 3.46 4.30
C VAL A 193 10.87 3.84 3.88
N ASP A 194 11.46 4.85 4.49
CA ASP A 194 12.82 5.30 4.17
C ASP A 194 13.85 4.20 4.45
N SER A 195 13.67 3.44 5.54
CA SER A 195 14.50 2.27 5.85
C SER A 195 14.38 1.18 4.78
N ILE A 196 13.15 0.89 4.30
CA ILE A 196 12.90 -0.10 3.25
C ILE A 196 13.49 0.34 1.90
N VAL A 197 13.36 1.61 1.55
CA VAL A 197 13.89 2.16 0.29
C VAL A 197 15.41 2.19 0.30
N SER A 198 16.05 2.40 1.45
CA SER A 198 17.53 2.37 1.59
C SER A 198 18.15 0.99 1.30
N ILE A 199 17.35 -0.08 1.39
CA ILE A 199 17.79 -1.44 1.04
C ILE A 199 17.76 -1.59 -0.49
N SER A 200 18.94 -1.58 -1.13
CA SER A 200 19.11 -1.57 -2.59
C SER A 200 19.19 -2.96 -3.24
N GLU A 201 18.52 -3.95 -2.71
CA GLU A 201 18.55 -5.32 -3.28
C GLU A 201 17.81 -5.39 -4.63
N ARG A 202 18.41 -6.06 -5.63
CA ARG A 202 17.81 -6.28 -6.95
C ARG A 202 16.67 -7.31 -6.91
N GLN A 203 16.84 -8.37 -6.15
CA GLN A 203 15.82 -9.39 -5.93
C GLN A 203 15.15 -9.08 -4.61
N ARG A 204 13.96 -8.45 -4.68
CA ARG A 204 13.22 -8.02 -3.51
C ARG A 204 12.14 -9.04 -3.18
N PHE A 205 12.07 -9.38 -1.91
CA PHE A 205 10.95 -10.08 -1.32
C PHE A 205 10.35 -9.17 -0.25
N SER A 206 9.44 -8.30 -0.68
CA SER A 206 8.92 -7.21 0.17
C SER A 206 8.37 -7.70 1.51
N LYS A 207 7.67 -8.84 1.57
CA LYS A 207 7.17 -9.41 2.83
C LYS A 207 8.29 -9.72 3.82
N GLY A 208 9.42 -10.25 3.33
CA GLY A 208 10.60 -10.48 4.13
C GLY A 208 11.22 -9.16 4.60
N ILE A 209 11.41 -8.21 3.69
CA ILE A 209 12.00 -6.89 3.98
C ILE A 209 11.16 -6.14 5.01
N PHE A 210 9.84 -6.07 4.85
CA PHE A 210 8.93 -5.42 5.79
C PHE A 210 9.05 -5.95 7.22
N SER A 211 9.33 -7.23 7.35
CA SER A 211 9.50 -7.86 8.64
C SER A 211 10.93 -7.72 9.16
N TRP A 212 11.93 -7.79 8.25
CA TRP A 212 13.35 -7.75 8.61
C TRP A 212 13.81 -6.41 9.17
N VAL A 213 13.20 -5.30 8.72
CA VAL A 213 13.51 -3.94 9.22
C VAL A 213 13.15 -3.75 10.70
N GLY A 214 12.38 -4.64 11.32
CA GLY A 214 12.18 -4.73 12.77
C GLY A 214 11.33 -3.63 13.40
N PHE A 215 10.51 -2.93 12.63
CA PHE A 215 9.60 -1.90 13.13
C PHE A 215 8.39 -2.50 13.87
N ASP A 216 7.86 -1.77 14.84
CA ASP A 216 6.67 -2.18 15.58
C ASP A 216 5.46 -2.27 14.63
N THR A 217 4.86 -3.47 14.59
CA THR A 217 3.79 -3.79 13.64
C THR A 217 2.56 -4.36 14.34
N GLU A 218 1.45 -3.62 14.27
CA GLU A 218 0.13 -4.17 14.61
C GLU A 218 -0.39 -5.03 13.46
N TRP A 219 -0.94 -6.21 13.77
CA TRP A 219 -1.52 -7.12 12.79
C TRP A 219 -3.02 -7.19 12.92
N ILE A 220 -3.75 -6.82 11.85
CA ILE A 220 -5.21 -6.86 11.85
C ILE A 220 -5.75 -7.99 10.97
N PRO A 221 -6.67 -8.83 11.52
CA PRO A 221 -7.28 -9.90 10.76
C PRO A 221 -8.34 -9.38 9.80
N TYR A 222 -8.49 -10.04 8.63
CA TYR A 222 -9.63 -9.85 7.76
C TYR A 222 -10.05 -11.15 7.07
N GLU A 223 -11.33 -11.24 6.70
CA GLU A 223 -11.84 -12.32 5.88
C GLU A 223 -11.62 -12.00 4.40
N ASN A 224 -11.21 -13.02 3.64
CA ASN A 224 -10.99 -12.85 2.21
C ASN A 224 -12.30 -12.52 1.49
N VAL A 225 -12.32 -11.43 0.74
CA VAL A 225 -13.39 -11.10 -0.18
C VAL A 225 -13.09 -11.78 -1.52
N GLU A 226 -14.06 -12.50 -2.09
CA GLU A 226 -13.91 -13.08 -3.43
C GLU A 226 -13.74 -11.94 -4.45
N ARG A 227 -12.89 -12.16 -5.48
CA ARG A 227 -12.72 -11.19 -6.57
C ARG A 227 -14.06 -10.90 -7.20
N THR A 228 -14.46 -9.65 -7.18
CA THR A 228 -15.71 -9.18 -7.80
C THR A 228 -15.54 -9.01 -9.32
N ILE A 229 -14.32 -8.72 -9.79
CA ILE A 229 -13.99 -8.44 -11.20
C ILE A 229 -12.56 -8.94 -11.48
N GLY A 230 -12.30 -9.50 -12.68
CA GLY A 230 -10.97 -9.89 -13.15
C GLY A 230 -10.66 -11.39 -13.06
N THR A 231 -9.67 -11.84 -13.85
CA THR A 231 -9.21 -13.23 -13.91
C THR A 231 -7.86 -13.41 -13.23
N THR A 232 -7.60 -14.60 -12.64
CA THR A 232 -6.31 -14.93 -12.02
C THR A 232 -5.21 -14.98 -13.07
N LYS A 233 -4.23 -14.05 -13.01
CA LYS A 233 -3.14 -13.93 -14.00
C LYS A 233 -1.90 -14.77 -13.65
N TRP A 234 -1.88 -15.47 -12.53
CA TRP A 234 -0.74 -16.28 -12.09
C TRP A 234 -0.77 -17.68 -12.72
N SER A 235 0.24 -18.00 -13.53
CA SER A 235 0.49 -19.37 -13.99
C SER A 235 1.28 -20.15 -12.92
N PHE A 236 1.17 -21.49 -12.93
CA PHE A 236 1.96 -22.38 -12.05
C PHE A 236 3.47 -22.15 -12.19
N LYS A 237 3.96 -21.90 -13.42
CA LYS A 237 5.37 -21.55 -13.69
C LYS A 237 5.78 -20.23 -13.04
N GLY A 238 4.88 -19.22 -13.04
CA GLY A 238 5.13 -17.93 -12.38
C GLY A 238 5.25 -18.05 -10.87
N LEU A 239 4.41 -18.89 -10.26
CA LEU A 239 4.48 -19.18 -8.82
C LEU A 239 5.77 -19.93 -8.43
N MET A 240 6.21 -20.90 -9.24
CA MET A 240 7.48 -21.59 -9.00
C MET A 240 8.69 -20.66 -9.12
N ARG A 241 8.70 -19.79 -10.14
CA ARG A 241 9.76 -18.78 -10.31
C ARG A 241 9.81 -17.83 -9.12
N TYR A 242 8.67 -17.29 -8.71
CA TYR A 242 8.58 -16.41 -7.52
C TYR A 242 9.09 -17.08 -6.22
N ALA A 243 8.82 -18.38 -6.07
CA ALA A 243 9.31 -19.14 -4.91
C ALA A 243 10.82 -19.47 -4.97
N MET A 244 11.44 -19.41 -6.16
CA MET A 244 12.89 -19.62 -6.33
C MET A 244 13.67 -18.30 -6.31
N ASP A 245 13.02 -17.18 -6.62
CA ASP A 245 13.63 -15.85 -6.65
C ASP A 245 13.61 -15.16 -5.26
N GLY A 246 12.88 -15.70 -4.27
CA GLY A 246 12.79 -15.26 -2.87
C GLY A 246 13.43 -16.25 -1.93
#